data_77fec732d24692e323dc3754306b9b24
#
_entry.id   77fec732d24692e323dc3754306b9b24
#
_cell.length_a   1.000
_cell.length_b   1.000
_cell.length_c   1.000
_cell.angle_alpha   90.00
_cell.angle_beta   90.00
_cell.angle_gamma   90.00
#
_symmetry.space_group_name_H-M   'P 1'
#
loop_
_entity.id
_entity.type
_entity.pdbx_description
1 polymer ?
#
loop_
_entity_poly.entity_id
_entity_poly.type
_entity_poly.pdbx_seq_one_letter_code
_entity_poly.pdbx_strand_id
1 'polypeptide(L)'
;MQKGKYKDRIKQFIAIDGGAQDTITNGGVGSRRYRVAFKGPGGHSYGAFGLVNPAFAMGNAMVKFGKIQVPQKPKTTYSVGVVSGGTSVNSIPFEVQMDIDMRSESCAELDKVEKQFLAVVKEAVDEENKARSTREGPITADPKKIGDRPCGETPVSSPIVQTISAVVTAFGLKPNYNISSTDSNLPMSLGIPAVTIGRGPGGRSHSLDEFTVIEPKADVQAAQVALAMVLAVSGVK
;
A
#
# COMPACT_ATOMS: atom_id res chain seq x y z
N MET A 1 4.70 5.71 17.28
CA MET A 1 5.54 4.64 17.85
C MET A 1 7.03 4.99 17.78
N GLN A 2 7.64 5.17 16.64
CA GLN A 2 9.10 5.37 16.50
C GLN A 2 9.70 6.55 17.30
N LYS A 3 8.96 7.63 17.49
CA LYS A 3 9.40 8.86 18.18
C LYS A 3 8.66 9.16 19.47
N GLY A 4 7.77 8.28 19.89
CA GLY A 4 6.92 8.50 21.06
C GLY A 4 7.67 8.31 22.39
N LYS A 5 7.22 9.03 23.45
CA LYS A 5 7.74 8.95 24.81
C LYS A 5 7.80 7.51 25.36
N TYR A 6 6.91 6.63 24.91
CA TYR A 6 6.74 5.26 25.41
C TYR A 6 7.23 4.18 24.41
N LYS A 7 7.98 4.57 23.36
CA LYS A 7 8.40 3.64 22.28
C LYS A 7 9.03 2.34 22.79
N ASP A 8 9.90 2.44 23.81
CA ASP A 8 10.62 1.29 24.35
C ASP A 8 9.79 0.46 25.38
N ARG A 9 8.60 0.92 25.72
CA ARG A 9 7.69 0.27 26.68
C ARG A 9 6.59 -0.54 26.00
N ILE A 10 6.37 -0.34 24.69
CA ILE A 10 5.34 -1.07 23.94
C ILE A 10 5.89 -2.46 23.66
N LYS A 11 5.29 -3.50 24.25
CA LYS A 11 5.70 -4.89 24.11
C LYS A 11 4.84 -5.66 23.10
N GLN A 12 3.59 -5.25 22.94
CA GLN A 12 2.61 -5.86 22.05
C GLN A 12 1.66 -4.79 21.55
N PHE A 13 0.97 -5.05 20.46
CA PHE A 13 0.00 -4.12 19.88
C PHE A 13 -1.22 -4.87 19.36
N ILE A 14 -2.42 -4.39 19.68
CA ILE A 14 -3.67 -4.88 19.12
C ILE A 14 -4.40 -3.68 18.50
N ALA A 15 -4.73 -3.78 17.22
CA ALA A 15 -5.71 -2.91 16.57
C ALA A 15 -7.07 -3.61 16.54
N ILE A 16 -8.14 -2.83 16.60
CA ILE A 16 -9.52 -3.30 16.41
C ILE A 16 -10.03 -2.59 15.17
N ASP A 17 -10.34 -3.34 14.12
CA ASP A 17 -10.74 -2.78 12.83
C ASP A 17 -11.80 -3.66 12.16
N GLY A 18 -12.13 -3.40 10.90
CA GLY A 18 -13.12 -4.18 10.15
C GLY A 18 -12.79 -5.67 10.07
N GLY A 19 -13.82 -6.47 9.93
CA GLY A 19 -13.74 -7.92 9.83
C GLY A 19 -14.59 -8.66 10.87
N ALA A 20 -14.83 -9.94 10.60
CA ALA A 20 -15.56 -10.80 11.52
C ALA A 20 -14.77 -11.01 12.83
N GLN A 21 -15.49 -11.32 13.90
CA GLN A 21 -14.93 -11.46 15.25
C GLN A 21 -13.98 -12.66 15.43
N ASP A 22 -13.89 -13.55 14.46
CA ASP A 22 -12.96 -14.67 14.37
C ASP A 22 -11.68 -14.32 13.60
N THR A 23 -11.64 -13.14 12.98
CA THR A 23 -10.53 -12.72 12.13
C THR A 23 -9.35 -12.20 12.94
N ILE A 24 -8.18 -12.75 12.65
CA ILE A 24 -6.89 -12.36 13.23
C ILE A 24 -5.95 -11.97 12.09
N THR A 25 -5.79 -10.68 11.87
CA THR A 25 -4.83 -10.18 10.88
C THR A 25 -3.44 -10.17 11.52
N ASN A 26 -2.62 -11.13 11.15
CA ASN A 26 -1.28 -11.32 11.68
C ASN A 26 -0.16 -10.99 10.67
N GLY A 27 -0.53 -10.58 9.45
CA GLY A 27 0.38 -10.11 8.42
C GLY A 27 -0.04 -8.75 7.85
N GLY A 28 0.93 -7.92 7.55
CA GLY A 28 0.75 -6.56 7.04
C GLY A 28 1.17 -6.40 5.59
N VAL A 29 0.21 -6.10 4.70
CA VAL A 29 0.50 -5.71 3.31
C VAL A 29 1.16 -4.35 3.29
N GLY A 30 2.41 -4.30 2.84
CA GLY A 30 3.10 -3.03 2.59
C GLY A 30 2.63 -2.34 1.32
N SER A 31 2.75 -1.02 1.27
CA SER A 31 2.48 -0.26 0.04
C SER A 31 3.47 0.88 -0.15
N ARG A 32 3.82 1.15 -1.41
CA ARG A 32 4.58 2.33 -1.83
C ARG A 32 3.85 3.04 -2.93
N ARG A 33 3.69 4.34 -2.74
CA ARG A 33 3.00 5.21 -3.68
C ARG A 33 3.93 6.30 -4.17
N TYR A 34 3.92 6.51 -5.47
CA TYR A 34 4.72 7.53 -6.10
C TYR A 34 3.86 8.43 -6.97
N ARG A 35 4.18 9.71 -6.95
CA ARG A 35 3.82 10.66 -8.01
C ARG A 35 5.06 10.92 -8.84
N VAL A 36 4.95 10.73 -10.15
CA VAL A 36 6.05 11.01 -11.08
C VAL A 36 5.62 12.12 -12.01
N ALA A 37 6.26 13.26 -11.89
CA ALA A 37 6.10 14.37 -12.82
C ALA A 37 7.17 14.28 -13.93
N PHE A 38 6.74 14.20 -15.18
CA PHE A 38 7.58 14.26 -16.36
C PHE A 38 7.52 15.69 -16.89
N LYS A 39 8.67 16.37 -16.98
CA LYS A 39 8.78 17.78 -17.38
C LYS A 39 9.65 17.92 -18.61
N GLY A 40 9.32 18.88 -19.44
CA GLY A 40 10.07 19.20 -20.66
C GLY A 40 9.86 20.64 -21.12
N PRO A 41 10.47 21.03 -22.26
CA PRO A 41 10.44 22.41 -22.73
C PRO A 41 9.05 22.89 -23.17
N GLY A 42 8.12 21.96 -23.51
CA GLY A 42 6.85 22.33 -24.11
C GLY A 42 6.99 22.81 -25.54
N GLY A 43 5.89 23.30 -26.13
CA GLY A 43 5.92 23.92 -27.44
C GLY A 43 4.64 23.75 -28.25
N HIS A 44 4.58 24.40 -29.42
CA HIS A 44 3.46 24.23 -30.34
C HIS A 44 3.57 22.89 -31.08
N SER A 45 2.54 22.06 -31.06
CA SER A 45 2.61 20.67 -31.59
C SER A 45 3.06 20.58 -33.04
N TYR A 46 2.70 21.54 -33.88
CA TYR A 46 3.12 21.60 -35.28
C TYR A 46 4.49 22.34 -35.45
N GLY A 47 4.62 23.57 -34.90
CA GLY A 47 5.82 24.36 -35.10
C GLY A 47 7.06 23.83 -34.37
N ALA A 48 6.88 23.13 -33.27
CA ALA A 48 7.93 22.53 -32.48
C ALA A 48 7.98 20.99 -32.65
N PHE A 49 7.40 20.47 -33.74
CA PHE A 49 7.42 19.03 -34.00
C PHE A 49 8.87 18.48 -34.04
N GLY A 50 9.08 17.35 -33.40
CA GLY A 50 10.40 16.73 -33.26
C GLY A 50 11.14 17.10 -31.96
N LEU A 51 10.62 18.04 -31.14
CA LEU A 51 11.10 18.19 -29.77
C LEU A 51 10.66 17.00 -28.90
N VAL A 52 11.40 16.80 -27.80
CA VAL A 52 11.05 15.85 -26.74
C VAL A 52 9.68 16.15 -26.17
N ASN A 53 8.94 15.11 -25.82
CA ASN A 53 7.57 15.20 -25.33
C ASN A 53 7.39 14.41 -24.02
N PRO A 54 7.12 15.09 -22.90
CA PRO A 54 6.89 14.43 -21.60
C PRO A 54 5.80 13.37 -21.64
N ALA A 55 4.74 13.56 -22.44
CA ALA A 55 3.65 12.59 -22.54
C ALA A 55 4.10 11.28 -23.19
N PHE A 56 5.03 11.32 -24.15
CA PHE A 56 5.58 10.11 -24.74
C PHE A 56 6.50 9.38 -23.78
N ALA A 57 7.34 10.11 -23.01
CA ALA A 57 8.15 9.51 -21.95
C ALA A 57 7.28 8.83 -20.91
N MET A 58 6.21 9.50 -20.43
CA MET A 58 5.26 8.93 -19.47
C MET A 58 4.55 7.69 -20.04
N GLY A 59 4.05 7.76 -21.28
CA GLY A 59 3.40 6.62 -21.94
C GLY A 59 4.30 5.40 -22.05
N ASN A 60 5.58 5.61 -22.43
CA ASN A 60 6.57 4.55 -22.50
C ASN A 60 6.88 3.98 -21.10
N ALA A 61 7.02 4.83 -20.07
CA ALA A 61 7.18 4.38 -18.70
C ALA A 61 6.00 3.50 -18.24
N MET A 62 4.75 3.88 -18.56
CA MET A 62 3.56 3.07 -18.23
C MET A 62 3.57 1.71 -18.95
N VAL A 63 3.92 1.67 -20.23
CA VAL A 63 4.02 0.40 -20.99
C VAL A 63 5.08 -0.52 -20.38
N LYS A 64 6.26 0.00 -20.04
CA LYS A 64 7.33 -0.78 -19.41
C LYS A 64 6.93 -1.23 -17.99
N PHE A 65 6.34 -0.36 -17.19
CA PHE A 65 5.85 -0.68 -15.85
C PHE A 65 4.81 -1.81 -15.90
N GLY A 66 3.85 -1.75 -16.83
CA GLY A 66 2.84 -2.80 -17.01
C GLY A 66 3.36 -4.17 -17.43
N LYS A 67 4.64 -4.27 -17.81
CA LYS A 67 5.31 -5.55 -18.18
C LYS A 67 6.11 -6.17 -17.03
N ILE A 68 6.24 -5.48 -15.89
CA ILE A 68 6.96 -6.01 -14.72
C ILE A 68 6.25 -7.28 -14.23
N GLN A 69 7.00 -8.37 -14.12
CA GLN A 69 6.47 -9.63 -13.61
C GLN A 69 6.54 -9.64 -12.10
N VAL A 70 5.43 -10.00 -11.47
CA VAL A 70 5.29 -10.09 -10.02
C VAL A 70 4.74 -11.45 -9.61
N PRO A 71 5.10 -11.97 -8.42
CA PRO A 71 4.59 -13.24 -7.94
C PRO A 71 3.12 -13.13 -7.52
N GLN A 72 2.39 -14.24 -7.65
CA GLN A 72 1.07 -14.38 -7.05
C GLN A 72 1.14 -14.70 -5.55
N LYS A 73 2.22 -15.35 -5.11
CA LYS A 73 2.55 -15.64 -3.70
C LYS A 73 4.04 -15.42 -3.47
N PRO A 74 4.42 -14.52 -2.55
CA PRO A 74 3.54 -13.58 -1.82
C PRO A 74 2.83 -12.64 -2.79
N LYS A 75 1.55 -12.36 -2.54
CA LYS A 75 0.74 -11.52 -3.43
C LYS A 75 1.37 -10.15 -3.59
N THR A 76 1.72 -9.81 -4.82
CA THR A 76 2.35 -8.55 -5.18
C THR A 76 1.58 -7.92 -6.33
N THR A 77 1.28 -6.63 -6.22
CA THR A 77 0.45 -5.90 -7.18
C THR A 77 1.00 -4.51 -7.43
N TYR A 78 0.66 -3.96 -8.58
CA TYR A 78 0.94 -2.57 -8.90
C TYR A 78 -0.14 -2.01 -9.85
N SER A 79 -0.29 -0.68 -9.86
CA SER A 79 -1.24 0.01 -10.72
C SER A 79 -0.81 1.45 -10.97
N VAL A 80 -1.14 1.97 -12.14
CA VAL A 80 -1.20 3.41 -12.42
C VAL A 80 -2.63 3.85 -12.14
N GLY A 81 -2.86 4.61 -11.06
CA GLY A 81 -4.19 5.00 -10.60
C GLY A 81 -4.66 6.36 -11.11
N VAL A 82 -3.71 7.27 -11.39
CA VAL A 82 -4.01 8.62 -11.89
C VAL A 82 -3.06 8.97 -13.02
N VAL A 83 -3.59 9.61 -14.05
CA VAL A 83 -2.83 10.23 -15.15
C VAL A 83 -3.40 11.61 -15.37
N SER A 84 -2.55 12.64 -15.40
CA SER A 84 -2.97 14.02 -15.58
C SER A 84 -1.88 14.89 -16.21
N GLY A 85 -2.23 16.11 -16.59
CA GLY A 85 -1.31 17.10 -17.14
C GLY A 85 -1.66 17.51 -18.57
N GLY A 86 -0.80 18.37 -19.15
CA GLY A 86 -1.07 19.02 -20.42
C GLY A 86 -2.00 20.23 -20.27
N THR A 87 -2.08 21.05 -21.32
CA THR A 87 -2.87 22.29 -21.30
C THR A 87 -3.78 22.42 -22.52
N SER A 88 -3.36 21.93 -23.67
CA SER A 88 -4.10 22.06 -24.93
C SER A 88 -3.75 20.93 -25.89
N VAL A 89 -4.70 20.54 -26.74
CA VAL A 89 -4.52 19.47 -27.74
C VAL A 89 -3.44 19.80 -28.78
N ASN A 90 -3.18 21.09 -29.05
CA ASN A 90 -2.18 21.56 -30.02
C ASN A 90 -0.84 21.97 -29.40
N SER A 91 -0.54 21.52 -28.19
CA SER A 91 0.73 21.78 -27.52
C SER A 91 1.47 20.50 -27.13
N ILE A 92 2.80 20.57 -27.19
CA ILE A 92 3.68 19.64 -26.46
C ILE A 92 3.58 20.07 -25.00
N PRO A 93 3.20 19.19 -24.05
CA PRO A 93 3.01 19.60 -22.65
C PRO A 93 4.34 19.99 -21.98
N PHE A 94 4.29 20.94 -21.05
CA PHE A 94 5.41 21.24 -20.16
C PHE A 94 5.55 20.21 -19.05
N GLU A 95 4.43 19.68 -18.59
CA GLU A 95 4.38 18.70 -17.52
C GLU A 95 3.18 17.77 -17.70
N VAL A 96 3.45 16.49 -17.47
CA VAL A 96 2.43 15.46 -17.24
C VAL A 96 2.85 14.64 -16.03
N GLN A 97 1.89 14.01 -15.35
CA GLN A 97 2.18 13.21 -14.17
C GLN A 97 1.36 11.94 -14.11
N MET A 98 1.90 10.95 -13.43
CA MET A 98 1.19 9.73 -13.05
C MET A 98 1.36 9.43 -11.57
N ASP A 99 0.29 8.93 -10.93
CA ASP A 99 0.34 8.40 -9.58
C ASP A 99 0.24 6.88 -9.64
N ILE A 100 1.13 6.20 -8.94
CA ILE A 100 1.18 4.75 -8.90
C ILE A 100 1.08 4.21 -7.49
N ASP A 101 0.52 3.01 -7.36
CA ASP A 101 0.44 2.23 -6.14
C ASP A 101 1.09 0.86 -6.37
N MET A 102 1.99 0.47 -5.48
CA MET A 102 2.64 -0.84 -5.46
C MET A 102 2.38 -1.47 -4.09
N ARG A 103 2.00 -2.74 -4.06
CA ARG A 103 1.70 -3.45 -2.80
C ARG A 103 2.28 -4.84 -2.81
N SER A 104 2.70 -5.32 -1.63
CA SER A 104 3.11 -6.71 -1.44
C SER A 104 2.90 -7.18 0.00
N GLU A 105 2.65 -8.48 0.14
CA GLU A 105 2.74 -9.21 1.41
C GLU A 105 4.20 -9.39 1.86
N SER A 106 5.17 -9.18 0.94
CA SER A 106 6.61 -9.32 1.19
C SER A 106 7.33 -7.99 0.97
N CYS A 107 8.09 -7.53 1.96
CA CYS A 107 8.94 -6.35 1.82
C CYS A 107 9.98 -6.52 0.70
N ALA A 108 10.58 -7.70 0.60
CA ALA A 108 11.59 -7.98 -0.42
C ALA A 108 11.02 -7.88 -1.84
N GLU A 109 9.79 -8.39 -2.07
CA GLU A 109 9.14 -8.25 -3.36
C GLU A 109 8.72 -6.79 -3.63
N LEU A 110 8.25 -6.07 -2.61
CA LEU A 110 7.92 -4.64 -2.74
C LEU A 110 9.15 -3.81 -3.12
N ASP A 111 10.31 -4.10 -2.52
CA ASP A 111 11.60 -3.47 -2.85
C ASP A 111 12.02 -3.74 -4.28
N LYS A 112 11.84 -4.98 -4.77
CA LYS A 112 12.13 -5.35 -6.17
C LYS A 112 11.27 -4.57 -7.16
N VAL A 113 9.97 -4.51 -6.92
CA VAL A 113 9.04 -3.79 -7.81
C VAL A 113 9.35 -2.30 -7.83
N GLU A 114 9.61 -1.69 -6.65
CA GLU A 114 10.00 -0.28 -6.55
C GLU A 114 11.28 0.00 -7.36
N LYS A 115 12.31 -0.83 -7.19
CA LYS A 115 13.56 -0.69 -7.93
C LYS A 115 13.35 -0.79 -9.45
N GLN A 116 12.57 -1.76 -9.90
CA GLN A 116 12.24 -1.91 -11.32
C GLN A 116 11.43 -0.74 -11.84
N PHE A 117 10.44 -0.26 -11.07
CA PHE A 117 9.66 0.92 -11.41
C PHE A 117 10.54 2.16 -11.62
N LEU A 118 11.42 2.47 -10.67
CA LEU A 118 12.33 3.63 -10.80
C LEU A 118 13.28 3.48 -11.99
N ALA A 119 13.72 2.26 -12.29
CA ALA A 119 14.56 1.98 -13.46
C ALA A 119 13.81 2.22 -14.78
N VAL A 120 12.57 1.76 -14.91
CA VAL A 120 11.79 1.97 -16.14
C VAL A 120 11.39 3.43 -16.35
N VAL A 121 11.18 4.20 -15.27
CA VAL A 121 10.95 5.66 -15.37
C VAL A 121 12.18 6.35 -15.95
N LYS A 122 13.37 6.02 -15.41
CA LYS A 122 14.63 6.58 -15.92
C LYS A 122 14.88 6.18 -17.38
N GLU A 123 14.71 4.91 -17.72
CA GLU A 123 14.88 4.38 -19.06
C GLU A 123 13.96 5.08 -20.07
N ALA A 124 12.69 5.27 -19.73
CA ALA A 124 11.72 5.94 -20.60
C ALA A 124 12.11 7.41 -20.88
N VAL A 125 12.66 8.11 -19.90
CA VAL A 125 13.18 9.47 -20.05
C VAL A 125 14.41 9.48 -20.96
N ASP A 126 15.35 8.57 -20.73
CA ASP A 126 16.59 8.46 -21.51
C ASP A 126 16.26 8.12 -22.98
N GLU A 127 15.32 7.22 -23.24
CA GLU A 127 14.86 6.86 -24.58
C GLU A 127 14.21 8.03 -25.31
N GLU A 128 13.34 8.79 -24.65
CA GLU A 128 12.69 9.96 -25.24
C GLU A 128 13.73 11.06 -25.60
N ASN A 129 14.65 11.33 -24.67
CA ASN A 129 15.73 12.30 -24.90
C ASN A 129 16.70 11.89 -26.03
N LYS A 130 16.84 10.59 -26.26
CA LYS A 130 17.66 10.07 -27.37
C LYS A 130 16.90 10.08 -28.71
N ALA A 131 15.60 9.84 -28.66
CA ALA A 131 14.78 9.69 -29.86
C ALA A 131 14.41 11.03 -30.52
N ARG A 132 14.40 12.13 -29.75
CA ARG A 132 13.95 13.45 -30.21
C ARG A 132 14.92 14.56 -29.82
N SER A 133 14.67 15.74 -30.39
CA SER A 133 15.53 16.90 -30.19
C SER A 133 15.38 17.50 -28.78
N THR A 134 16.49 17.66 -28.10
CA THR A 134 16.63 18.31 -26.79
C THR A 134 17.14 19.76 -26.87
N ARG A 135 17.08 20.39 -28.07
CA ARG A 135 17.62 21.76 -28.31
C ARG A 135 17.05 22.82 -27.40
N GLU A 136 15.80 22.65 -26.92
CA GLU A 136 15.12 23.57 -26.01
C GLU A 136 15.17 23.06 -24.52
N GLY A 137 15.88 21.95 -24.29
CA GLY A 137 16.04 21.28 -23.02
C GLY A 137 15.56 19.82 -23.06
N PRO A 138 16.10 18.97 -22.18
CA PRO A 138 15.71 17.56 -22.09
C PRO A 138 14.43 17.35 -21.30
N ILE A 139 13.84 16.15 -21.41
CA ILE A 139 12.87 15.66 -20.45
C ILE A 139 13.57 15.28 -19.15
N THR A 140 12.92 15.59 -18.04
CA THR A 140 13.27 15.10 -16.70
C THR A 140 12.08 14.39 -16.07
N ALA A 141 12.33 13.46 -15.15
CA ALA A 141 11.30 12.88 -14.30
C ALA A 141 11.65 13.07 -12.84
N ASP A 142 10.65 13.43 -12.04
CA ASP A 142 10.75 13.59 -10.59
C ASP A 142 9.83 12.58 -9.89
N PRO A 143 10.35 11.39 -9.53
CA PRO A 143 9.59 10.37 -8.78
C PRO A 143 9.55 10.74 -7.29
N LYS A 144 8.45 11.33 -6.86
CA LYS A 144 8.21 11.69 -5.46
C LYS A 144 7.43 10.59 -4.75
N LYS A 145 7.99 10.00 -3.70
CA LYS A 145 7.25 9.08 -2.83
C LYS A 145 6.20 9.84 -2.04
N ILE A 146 4.93 9.52 -2.25
CA ILE A 146 3.76 10.18 -1.62
C ILE A 146 3.07 9.29 -0.58
N GLY A 147 3.48 8.03 -0.47
CA GLY A 147 3.01 7.10 0.57
C GLY A 147 3.98 5.95 0.75
N ASP A 148 4.18 5.56 2.00
CA ASP A 148 4.99 4.41 2.38
C ASP A 148 4.36 3.77 3.62
N ARG A 149 3.81 2.57 3.45
CA ARG A 149 3.32 1.74 4.55
C ARG A 149 4.19 0.50 4.61
N PRO A 150 4.87 0.24 5.74
CA PRO A 150 5.72 -0.93 5.84
C PRO A 150 4.89 -2.22 5.82
N CYS A 151 5.48 -3.29 5.33
CA CYS A 151 5.00 -4.64 5.53
C CYS A 151 5.54 -5.19 6.85
N GLY A 152 4.97 -6.29 7.32
CA GLY A 152 5.42 -6.98 8.52
C GLY A 152 4.59 -8.20 8.78
N GLU A 153 5.05 -9.04 9.70
CA GLU A 153 4.36 -10.26 10.07
C GLU A 153 4.56 -10.54 11.56
N THR A 154 3.52 -11.00 12.20
CA THR A 154 3.59 -11.65 13.50
C THR A 154 3.33 -13.14 13.28
N PRO A 155 4.34 -14.02 13.46
CA PRO A 155 4.17 -15.46 13.22
C PRO A 155 2.99 -16.05 13.98
N VAL A 156 2.27 -16.98 13.38
CA VAL A 156 1.12 -17.65 14.02
C VAL A 156 1.54 -18.30 15.34
N SER A 157 2.78 -18.79 15.45
CA SER A 157 3.33 -19.39 16.67
C SER A 157 3.65 -18.39 17.79
N SER A 158 3.54 -17.09 17.55
CA SER A 158 3.84 -16.07 18.56
C SER A 158 2.81 -16.08 19.70
N PRO A 159 3.23 -15.78 20.95
CA PRO A 159 2.34 -15.83 22.11
C PRO A 159 1.07 -15.00 21.95
N ILE A 160 1.15 -13.81 21.38
CA ILE A 160 -0.02 -12.92 21.18
C ILE A 160 -1.06 -13.59 20.25
N VAL A 161 -0.61 -14.18 19.12
CA VAL A 161 -1.52 -14.84 18.17
C VAL A 161 -2.12 -16.09 18.79
N GLN A 162 -1.34 -16.89 19.52
CA GLN A 162 -1.82 -18.09 20.20
C GLN A 162 -2.83 -17.76 21.31
N THR A 163 -2.57 -16.73 22.12
CA THR A 163 -3.49 -16.26 23.15
C THR A 163 -4.83 -15.80 22.56
N ILE A 164 -4.78 -14.98 21.51
CA ILE A 164 -5.97 -14.49 20.83
C ILE A 164 -6.74 -15.63 20.16
N SER A 165 -6.05 -16.59 19.55
CA SER A 165 -6.67 -17.80 18.96
C SER A 165 -7.38 -18.65 20.02
N ALA A 166 -6.80 -18.79 21.20
CA ALA A 166 -7.44 -19.52 22.31
C ALA A 166 -8.72 -18.79 22.77
N VAL A 167 -8.72 -17.46 22.82
CA VAL A 167 -9.93 -16.70 23.16
C VAL A 167 -11.01 -16.91 22.10
N VAL A 168 -10.69 -16.77 20.81
CA VAL A 168 -11.63 -17.03 19.70
C VAL A 168 -12.26 -18.41 19.84
N THR A 169 -11.44 -19.44 20.12
CA THR A 169 -11.90 -20.80 20.32
C THR A 169 -12.80 -20.94 21.54
N ALA A 170 -12.49 -20.27 22.65
CA ALA A 170 -13.30 -20.30 23.87
C ALA A 170 -14.70 -19.70 23.67
N PHE A 171 -14.88 -18.79 22.72
CA PHE A 171 -16.18 -18.27 22.30
C PHE A 171 -16.89 -19.16 21.25
N GLY A 172 -16.39 -20.35 20.97
CA GLY A 172 -16.98 -21.28 20.00
C GLY A 172 -16.72 -20.93 18.55
N LEU A 173 -15.80 -20.03 18.27
CA LEU A 173 -15.42 -19.58 16.94
C LEU A 173 -14.14 -20.29 16.46
N LYS A 174 -13.90 -20.27 15.15
CA LYS A 174 -12.67 -20.84 14.57
C LYS A 174 -11.73 -19.71 14.14
N PRO A 175 -10.50 -19.64 14.68
CA PRO A 175 -9.54 -18.59 14.28
C PRO A 175 -9.32 -18.56 12.77
N ASN A 176 -9.44 -17.39 12.17
CA ASN A 176 -9.25 -17.12 10.76
C ASN A 176 -8.09 -16.14 10.56
N TYR A 177 -6.93 -16.64 10.13
CA TYR A 177 -5.73 -15.84 9.92
C TYR A 177 -5.73 -15.20 8.53
N ASN A 178 -5.39 -13.92 8.47
CA ASN A 178 -5.25 -13.22 7.20
C ASN A 178 -4.11 -12.20 7.18
N ILE A 179 -3.83 -11.69 6.00
CA ILE A 179 -2.87 -10.63 5.73
C ILE A 179 -3.64 -9.44 5.15
N SER A 180 -3.50 -8.26 5.76
CA SER A 180 -4.20 -7.04 5.34
C SER A 180 -3.35 -5.80 5.61
N SER A 181 -3.82 -4.64 5.17
CA SER A 181 -3.14 -3.35 5.42
C SER A 181 -3.87 -2.64 6.55
N THR A 182 -3.32 -2.70 7.75
CA THR A 182 -3.93 -2.16 8.99
C THR A 182 -2.90 -1.35 9.80
N ASP A 183 -3.33 -0.80 10.92
CA ASP A 183 -2.42 -0.08 11.82
C ASP A 183 -1.39 -0.99 12.50
N SER A 184 -1.60 -2.30 12.48
CA SER A 184 -0.61 -3.29 12.93
C SER A 184 0.63 -3.39 12.04
N ASN A 185 0.60 -2.88 10.80
CA ASN A 185 1.75 -2.90 9.90
C ASN A 185 2.98 -2.22 10.52
N LEU A 186 2.78 -1.05 11.13
CA LEU A 186 3.89 -0.30 11.70
C LEU A 186 4.55 -1.01 12.88
N PRO A 187 3.84 -1.45 13.93
CA PRO A 187 4.47 -2.21 15.00
C PRO A 187 5.10 -3.52 14.51
N MET A 188 4.47 -4.27 13.61
CA MET A 188 5.07 -5.47 13.00
C MET A 188 6.40 -5.16 12.35
N SER A 189 6.50 -4.07 11.58
CA SER A 189 7.73 -3.65 10.91
C SER A 189 8.86 -3.23 11.87
N LEU A 190 8.51 -2.93 13.12
CA LEU A 190 9.45 -2.61 14.19
C LEU A 190 9.81 -3.82 15.06
N GLY A 191 9.36 -5.02 14.68
CA GLY A 191 9.57 -6.25 15.44
C GLY A 191 8.73 -6.33 16.72
N ILE A 192 7.72 -5.49 16.86
CA ILE A 192 6.75 -5.54 17.97
C ILE A 192 5.63 -6.49 17.57
N PRO A 193 5.42 -7.61 18.33
CA PRO A 193 4.31 -8.51 18.07
C PRO A 193 2.97 -7.75 18.02
N ALA A 194 2.28 -7.82 16.88
CA ALA A 194 1.08 -7.06 16.64
C ALA A 194 0.04 -7.87 15.86
N VAL A 195 -1.22 -7.60 16.10
CA VAL A 195 -2.35 -8.16 15.36
C VAL A 195 -3.44 -7.11 15.18
N THR A 196 -4.27 -7.31 14.17
CA THR A 196 -5.56 -6.62 14.08
C THR A 196 -6.66 -7.65 14.23
N ILE A 197 -7.64 -7.36 15.08
CA ILE A 197 -8.81 -8.20 15.34
C ILE A 197 -10.08 -7.55 14.77
N GLY A 198 -11.03 -8.36 14.35
CA GLY A 198 -12.28 -7.89 13.79
C GLY A 198 -13.23 -7.31 14.84
N ARG A 199 -13.98 -6.28 14.47
CA ARG A 199 -14.99 -5.59 15.30
C ARG A 199 -16.40 -6.15 15.11
N GLY A 200 -16.63 -7.02 14.15
CA GLY A 200 -17.96 -7.55 13.81
C GLY A 200 -18.26 -7.45 12.32
N PRO A 201 -19.44 -7.93 11.91
CA PRO A 201 -19.79 -8.05 10.50
C PRO A 201 -20.01 -6.68 9.83
N GLY A 202 -19.62 -6.62 8.56
CA GLY A 202 -19.77 -5.47 7.69
C GLY A 202 -19.35 -5.85 6.28
N GLY A 203 -19.43 -4.94 5.35
CA GLY A 203 -19.04 -5.22 3.97
C GLY A 203 -18.89 -3.99 3.10
N ARG A 204 -18.39 -4.23 1.85
CA ARG A 204 -18.16 -3.24 0.82
C ARG A 204 -17.23 -2.11 1.25
N SER A 205 -16.24 -2.44 2.09
CA SER A 205 -15.27 -1.48 2.62
C SER A 205 -14.65 -0.61 1.53
N HIS A 206 -14.52 0.69 1.82
CA HIS A 206 -14.01 1.72 0.89
C HIS A 206 -14.89 1.98 -0.34
N SER A 207 -16.17 1.62 -0.30
CA SER A 207 -17.15 1.99 -1.33
C SER A 207 -18.20 2.95 -0.78
N LEU A 208 -18.96 3.61 -1.69
CA LEU A 208 -20.08 4.48 -1.27
C LEU A 208 -21.22 3.72 -0.58
N ASP A 209 -21.26 2.40 -0.76
CA ASP A 209 -22.25 1.51 -0.15
C ASP A 209 -21.63 0.70 1.01
N GLU A 210 -20.55 1.19 1.63
CA GLU A 210 -19.96 0.55 2.80
C GLU A 210 -20.99 0.50 3.93
N PHE A 211 -21.10 -0.65 4.57
CA PHE A 211 -22.05 -0.85 5.67
C PHE A 211 -21.45 -1.63 6.82
N THR A 212 -21.98 -1.38 8.02
CA THR A 212 -21.80 -2.22 9.21
C THR A 212 -23.15 -2.82 9.56
N VAL A 213 -23.17 -4.11 9.84
CA VAL A 213 -24.38 -4.78 10.34
C VAL A 213 -24.51 -4.42 11.82
N ILE A 214 -25.67 -3.89 12.21
CA ILE A 214 -26.03 -3.64 13.60
C ILE A 214 -26.95 -4.77 14.05
N GLU A 215 -26.39 -5.75 14.76
CA GLU A 215 -27.10 -6.88 15.33
C GLU A 215 -26.73 -6.99 16.81
N PRO A 216 -27.62 -6.61 17.76
CA PRO A 216 -27.28 -6.44 19.15
C PRO A 216 -26.57 -7.61 19.80
N LYS A 217 -26.95 -8.87 19.48
CA LYS A 217 -26.28 -10.05 20.02
C LYS A 217 -24.88 -10.25 19.47
N ALA A 218 -24.70 -10.07 18.15
CA ALA A 218 -23.41 -10.22 17.51
C ALA A 218 -22.45 -9.08 17.92
N ASP A 219 -22.96 -7.86 18.08
CA ASP A 219 -22.17 -6.70 18.49
C ASP A 219 -21.68 -6.85 19.93
N VAL A 220 -22.55 -7.30 20.85
CA VAL A 220 -22.18 -7.60 22.23
C VAL A 220 -21.15 -8.71 22.27
N GLN A 221 -21.33 -9.79 21.50
CA GLN A 221 -20.36 -10.87 21.44
C GLN A 221 -19.01 -10.39 20.89
N ALA A 222 -19.00 -9.58 19.83
CA ALA A 222 -17.77 -9.02 19.27
C ALA A 222 -17.01 -8.16 20.29
N ALA A 223 -17.72 -7.33 21.04
CA ALA A 223 -17.14 -6.54 22.13
C ALA A 223 -16.58 -7.41 23.26
N GLN A 224 -17.30 -8.47 23.65
CA GLN A 224 -16.83 -9.43 24.66
C GLN A 224 -15.58 -10.18 24.19
N VAL A 225 -15.56 -10.65 22.96
CA VAL A 225 -14.38 -11.32 22.35
C VAL A 225 -13.18 -10.38 22.34
N ALA A 226 -13.35 -9.14 21.87
CA ALA A 226 -12.28 -8.14 21.82
C ALA A 226 -11.76 -7.82 23.24
N LEU A 227 -12.65 -7.61 24.21
CA LEU A 227 -12.26 -7.36 25.61
C LEU A 227 -11.51 -8.57 26.19
N ALA A 228 -12.01 -9.79 25.99
CA ALA A 228 -11.35 -11.00 26.47
C ALA A 228 -9.94 -11.16 25.86
N MET A 229 -9.76 -10.86 24.57
CA MET A 229 -8.45 -10.88 23.91
C MET A 229 -7.48 -9.89 24.57
N VAL A 230 -7.92 -8.65 24.84
CA VAL A 230 -7.08 -7.63 25.50
C VAL A 230 -6.71 -8.06 26.90
N LEU A 231 -7.66 -8.56 27.70
CA LEU A 231 -7.41 -9.02 29.07
C LEU A 231 -6.44 -10.22 29.08
N ALA A 232 -6.65 -11.22 28.22
CA ALA A 232 -5.79 -12.39 28.15
C ALA A 232 -4.34 -12.04 27.74
N VAL A 233 -4.18 -11.13 26.78
CA VAL A 233 -2.85 -10.67 26.33
C VAL A 233 -2.16 -9.81 27.38
N SER A 234 -2.91 -9.02 28.17
CA SER A 234 -2.35 -8.20 29.26
C SER A 234 -1.99 -9.00 30.52
N GLY A 235 -2.41 -10.25 30.60
CA GLY A 235 -2.14 -11.14 31.75
C GLY A 235 -3.00 -10.83 32.98
N VAL A 236 -4.12 -10.15 32.80
CA VAL A 236 -5.12 -9.99 33.88
C VAL A 236 -5.78 -11.34 34.14
N LYS A 237 -5.73 -11.78 35.39
CA LYS A 237 -6.33 -13.01 35.87
C LYS A 237 -7.76 -12.76 36.40
#